data_fd276f474c1338f3971d232a81a7d5e8
#
_entry.id   fd276f474c1338f3971d232a81a7d5e8
#
_cell.length_a   1.000
_cell.length_b   1.000
_cell.length_c   1.000
_cell.angle_alpha   90.00
_cell.angle_beta   90.00
_cell.angle_gamma   90.00
#
_symmetry.space_group_name_H-M   'P 1'
#
loop_
_entity.id
_entity.type
_entity.pdbx_description
1 polymer ?
#
loop_
_entity_poly.entity_id
_entity_poly.type
_entity_poly.pdbx_seq_one_letter_code
_entity_poly.pdbx_strand_id
1 'polypeptide(L)'
;MAKEILVAYGVDIDAVAGWLGSYGGEDSPDDISRGLFAGEVGIPRLLKLFKKYHLPATWFAPGHSIETFPEQMKMIVDAGHEVGAHGYSHENPIAMTAKQEEDVLLKSVELIKDLTGKAPTGYVAPWWEFSNITNELLLKHGFKYDHSLMHNDFTPYYVRVGDSWSKIDYSLEAKDWMKPLIRGVETDLVEIPANWYLDDLPPMMFIKKSPNSFGFVSPHDIGQMWIDQFDWVYREMDYAVFSMTIHPDVSARAQVLLMHEKIIEHINKHEGVRWVTFNEIADDFLKRNPRKK
;
A
#
# COMPACT_ATOMS: atom_id res chain seq x y z
N MET A 1 -29.29 0.93 -6.99
CA MET A 1 -28.81 2.23 -6.42
C MET A 1 -27.89 2.89 -7.43
N ALA A 2 -27.62 4.19 -7.32
CA ALA A 2 -26.60 4.79 -8.19
C ALA A 2 -25.23 4.16 -7.87
N LYS A 3 -24.38 3.91 -8.90
CA LYS A 3 -23.02 3.40 -8.72
C LYS A 3 -22.17 4.42 -7.96
N GLU A 4 -21.36 3.93 -7.03
CA GLU A 4 -20.35 4.73 -6.31
C GLU A 4 -19.09 3.90 -6.13
N ILE A 5 -18.14 4.09 -7.02
CA ILE A 5 -16.85 3.40 -6.98
C ILE A 5 -15.77 4.41 -6.60
N LEU A 6 -15.16 4.20 -5.44
CA LEU A 6 -14.02 4.99 -4.99
C LEU A 6 -12.74 4.37 -5.55
N VAL A 7 -11.99 5.14 -6.32
CA VAL A 7 -10.75 4.68 -6.94
C VAL A 7 -9.57 5.44 -6.33
N ALA A 8 -8.52 4.74 -5.99
CA ALA A 8 -7.35 5.35 -5.36
C ALA A 8 -6.04 4.74 -5.87
N TYR A 9 -5.00 5.58 -5.89
CA TYR A 9 -3.62 5.14 -5.96
C TYR A 9 -2.97 5.25 -4.58
N GLY A 10 -2.44 4.12 -4.09
CA GLY A 10 -1.42 4.07 -3.05
C GLY A 10 -0.04 4.01 -3.72
N VAL A 11 0.85 4.92 -3.36
CA VAL A 11 2.19 4.98 -3.93
C VAL A 11 3.21 4.69 -2.85
N ASP A 12 3.80 3.51 -2.88
CA ASP A 12 4.82 3.09 -1.92
C ASP A 12 6.20 3.57 -2.40
N ILE A 13 6.82 4.48 -1.64
CA ILE A 13 8.09 5.14 -2.01
C ILE A 13 9.27 4.33 -1.44
N ASP A 14 9.37 3.08 -1.82
CA ASP A 14 10.44 2.20 -1.30
C ASP A 14 11.82 2.72 -1.69
N ALA A 15 12.00 3.07 -2.95
CA ALA A 15 13.21 3.70 -3.45
C ALA A 15 14.49 3.02 -2.91
N VAL A 16 15.42 3.77 -2.33
CA VAL A 16 16.65 3.19 -1.75
C VAL A 16 16.34 2.27 -0.57
N ALA A 17 15.32 2.58 0.23
CA ALA A 17 14.95 1.77 1.40
C ALA A 17 14.65 0.31 1.02
N GLY A 18 13.92 0.07 -0.06
CA GLY A 18 13.64 -1.27 -0.56
C GLY A 18 14.89 -2.08 -0.92
N TRP A 19 15.98 -1.42 -1.35
CA TRP A 19 17.23 -2.06 -1.71
C TRP A 19 18.16 -2.35 -0.51
N LEU A 20 17.89 -1.81 0.67
CA LEU A 20 18.67 -2.02 1.90
C LEU A 20 18.34 -3.37 2.58
N GLY A 21 18.35 -4.44 1.81
CA GLY A 21 18.13 -5.81 2.31
C GLY A 21 16.70 -6.35 2.14
N SER A 22 15.71 -5.51 1.81
CA SER A 22 14.31 -5.95 1.66
C SER A 22 14.07 -6.72 0.36
N TYR A 23 14.46 -6.17 -0.77
CA TYR A 23 14.22 -6.79 -2.08
C TYR A 23 15.08 -8.02 -2.36
N GLY A 24 16.01 -8.39 -1.45
CA GLY A 24 16.93 -9.48 -1.67
C GLY A 24 18.03 -9.16 -2.68
N GLY A 25 18.30 -7.90 -2.94
CA GLY A 25 19.45 -7.41 -3.70
C GLY A 25 20.78 -7.57 -2.91
N GLU A 26 21.83 -7.01 -3.45
CA GLU A 26 23.18 -7.06 -2.86
C GLU A 26 23.62 -5.73 -2.23
N ASP A 27 22.71 -4.75 -2.17
CA ASP A 27 23.00 -3.37 -1.75
C ASP A 27 24.15 -2.76 -2.56
N SER A 28 24.29 -3.19 -3.80
CA SER A 28 25.35 -2.77 -4.70
C SER A 28 25.10 -1.34 -5.20
N PRO A 29 26.12 -0.62 -5.70
CA PRO A 29 25.90 0.67 -6.34
C PRO A 29 24.87 0.63 -7.48
N ASP A 30 24.71 -0.51 -8.17
CA ASP A 30 23.67 -0.71 -9.19
C ASP A 30 22.27 -0.75 -8.56
N ASP A 31 22.07 -1.53 -7.50
CA ASP A 31 20.80 -1.62 -6.78
C ASP A 31 20.41 -0.25 -6.16
N ILE A 32 21.37 0.42 -5.51
CA ILE A 32 21.16 1.75 -4.95
C ILE A 32 20.79 2.77 -6.06
N SER A 33 21.44 2.68 -7.24
CA SER A 33 21.11 3.57 -8.36
C SER A 33 19.67 3.39 -8.86
N ARG A 34 19.11 2.20 -8.73
CA ARG A 34 17.71 1.92 -9.06
C ARG A 34 16.76 2.59 -8.07
N GLY A 35 17.11 2.57 -6.79
CA GLY A 35 16.39 3.33 -5.75
C GLY A 35 16.49 4.85 -5.94
N LEU A 36 17.66 5.36 -6.35
CA LEU A 36 17.82 6.78 -6.70
C LEU A 36 16.93 7.17 -7.90
N PHE A 37 16.78 6.28 -8.90
CA PHE A 37 15.83 6.52 -9.99
C PHE A 37 14.41 6.70 -9.46
N ALA A 38 13.98 5.88 -8.51
CA ALA A 38 12.62 5.97 -7.96
C ALA A 38 12.38 7.32 -7.30
N GLY A 39 13.30 7.80 -6.45
CA GLY A 39 13.20 9.09 -5.79
C GLY A 39 13.32 10.26 -6.77
N GLU A 40 14.44 10.37 -7.48
CA GLU A 40 14.81 11.56 -8.24
C GLU A 40 14.04 11.70 -9.58
N VAL A 41 13.68 10.59 -10.22
CA VAL A 41 13.03 10.56 -11.53
C VAL A 41 11.60 10.07 -11.42
N GLY A 42 11.37 9.05 -10.61
CA GLY A 42 10.08 8.36 -10.48
C GLY A 42 9.01 9.25 -9.87
N ILE A 43 9.28 9.83 -8.70
CA ILE A 43 8.33 10.73 -8.03
C ILE A 43 7.89 11.89 -8.94
N PRO A 44 8.78 12.67 -9.58
CA PRO A 44 8.38 13.74 -10.49
C PRO A 44 7.53 13.27 -11.67
N ARG A 45 7.80 12.08 -12.20
CA ARG A 45 7.01 11.52 -13.32
C ARG A 45 5.59 11.15 -12.90
N LEU A 46 5.44 10.49 -11.75
CA LEU A 46 4.11 10.15 -11.22
C LEU A 46 3.32 11.40 -10.82
N LEU A 47 3.95 12.40 -10.19
CA LEU A 47 3.32 13.69 -9.91
C LEU A 47 2.82 14.37 -11.20
N LYS A 48 3.60 14.29 -12.29
CA LYS A 48 3.17 14.82 -13.60
C LYS A 48 1.97 14.05 -14.16
N LEU A 49 1.94 12.72 -14.02
CA LEU A 49 0.81 11.88 -14.41
C LEU A 49 -0.45 12.27 -13.63
N PHE A 50 -0.37 12.31 -12.31
CA PHE A 50 -1.52 12.65 -11.46
C PHE A 50 -2.02 14.09 -11.71
N LYS A 51 -1.11 15.03 -11.90
CA LYS A 51 -1.48 16.40 -12.29
C LYS A 51 -2.19 16.46 -13.63
N LYS A 52 -1.77 15.67 -14.65
CA LYS A 52 -2.40 15.61 -15.97
C LYS A 52 -3.88 15.24 -15.89
N TYR A 53 -4.22 14.32 -14.99
CA TYR A 53 -5.59 13.81 -14.84
C TYR A 53 -6.33 14.37 -13.61
N HIS A 54 -5.71 15.30 -12.88
CA HIS A 54 -6.25 15.90 -11.64
C HIS A 54 -6.59 14.87 -10.57
N LEU A 55 -5.75 13.86 -10.39
CA LEU A 55 -5.97 12.79 -9.44
C LEU A 55 -5.31 13.08 -8.09
N PRO A 56 -6.04 12.95 -6.97
CA PRO A 56 -5.41 12.80 -5.66
C PRO A 56 -4.75 11.43 -5.56
N ALA A 57 -3.75 11.30 -4.68
CA ALA A 57 -3.12 10.03 -4.37
C ALA A 57 -2.64 10.04 -2.92
N THR A 58 -2.46 8.85 -2.34
CA THR A 58 -1.82 8.67 -1.05
C THR A 58 -0.42 8.09 -1.27
N TRP A 59 0.59 8.72 -0.69
CA TRP A 59 1.98 8.31 -0.82
C TRP A 59 2.45 7.75 0.51
N PHE A 60 2.75 6.47 0.56
CA PHE A 60 3.28 5.79 1.73
C PHE A 60 4.80 5.82 1.68
N ALA A 61 5.40 6.49 2.66
CA ALA A 61 6.81 6.81 2.61
C ALA A 61 7.57 6.17 3.78
N PRO A 62 8.57 5.31 3.49
CA PRO A 62 9.56 4.94 4.47
C PRO A 62 10.30 6.17 5.01
N GLY A 63 10.62 6.17 6.31
CA GLY A 63 11.37 7.28 6.91
C GLY A 63 12.69 7.56 6.19
N HIS A 64 13.38 6.51 5.76
CA HIS A 64 14.61 6.61 4.95
C HIS A 64 14.39 7.37 3.64
N SER A 65 13.28 7.13 2.96
CA SER A 65 12.94 7.84 1.70
C SER A 65 12.65 9.31 1.95
N ILE A 66 12.00 9.65 3.09
CA ILE A 66 11.78 11.05 3.50
C ILE A 66 13.10 11.79 3.70
N GLU A 67 14.06 11.18 4.40
CA GLU A 67 15.36 11.79 4.69
C GLU A 67 16.30 11.83 3.48
N THR A 68 16.18 10.84 2.57
CA THR A 68 17.02 10.74 1.37
C THR A 68 16.58 11.68 0.26
N PHE A 69 15.25 11.93 0.11
CA PHE A 69 14.67 12.70 -1.00
C PHE A 69 13.82 13.89 -0.51
N PRO A 70 14.36 14.79 0.33
CA PRO A 70 13.57 15.86 0.96
C PRO A 70 12.90 16.80 -0.05
N GLU A 71 13.54 17.07 -1.19
CA GLU A 71 12.97 17.92 -2.24
C GLU A 71 11.77 17.25 -2.91
N GLN A 72 11.88 15.96 -3.24
CA GLN A 72 10.82 15.20 -3.89
C GLN A 72 9.64 14.98 -2.93
N MET A 73 9.92 14.71 -1.67
CA MET A 73 8.89 14.61 -0.64
C MET A 73 8.13 15.93 -0.46
N LYS A 74 8.86 17.05 -0.48
CA LYS A 74 8.22 18.38 -0.49
C LYS A 74 7.33 18.58 -1.72
N MET A 75 7.73 18.12 -2.90
CA MET A 75 6.90 18.22 -4.12
C MET A 75 5.57 17.48 -3.95
N ILE A 76 5.56 16.31 -3.29
CA ILE A 76 4.34 15.53 -3.00
C ILE A 76 3.38 16.35 -2.12
N VAL A 77 3.92 16.93 -1.02
CA VAL A 77 3.13 17.74 -0.09
C VAL A 77 2.60 19.02 -0.75
N ASP A 78 3.46 19.72 -1.50
CA ASP A 78 3.09 20.96 -2.21
C ASP A 78 2.01 20.70 -3.30
N ALA A 79 1.96 19.50 -3.84
CA ALA A 79 0.92 19.07 -4.78
C ALA A 79 -0.42 18.70 -4.10
N GLY A 80 -0.47 18.71 -2.77
CA GLY A 80 -1.69 18.45 -1.99
C GLY A 80 -2.04 16.98 -1.82
N HIS A 81 -1.09 16.08 -2.05
CA HIS A 81 -1.28 14.65 -1.83
C HIS A 81 -1.21 14.27 -0.35
N GLU A 82 -1.81 13.15 0.00
CA GLU A 82 -1.71 12.55 1.33
C GLU A 82 -0.35 11.83 1.48
N VAL A 83 0.22 11.87 2.71
CA VAL A 83 1.41 11.10 3.07
C VAL A 83 1.08 10.18 4.24
N GLY A 84 1.28 8.87 4.07
CA GLY A 84 1.14 7.82 5.07
C GLY A 84 2.48 7.18 5.45
N ALA A 85 2.50 6.37 6.50
CA ALA A 85 3.69 5.70 7.01
C ALA A 85 3.92 4.33 6.35
N HIS A 86 5.22 3.97 6.16
CA HIS A 86 5.65 2.72 5.53
C HIS A 86 6.96 2.18 6.11
N GLY A 87 7.06 2.07 7.43
CA GLY A 87 8.31 1.72 8.10
C GLY A 87 9.39 2.81 7.97
N TYR A 88 10.65 2.47 8.27
CA TYR A 88 11.78 3.39 8.10
C TYR A 88 12.69 2.97 6.92
N SER A 89 13.24 1.75 6.92
CA SER A 89 14.05 1.19 5.83
C SER A 89 13.33 0.01 5.13
N HIS A 90 12.01 0.02 5.10
CA HIS A 90 11.18 -1.05 4.54
C HIS A 90 11.41 -2.39 5.27
N GLU A 91 11.50 -2.35 6.60
CA GLU A 91 11.72 -3.53 7.44
C GLU A 91 10.49 -4.45 7.44
N ASN A 92 10.75 -5.77 7.41
CA ASN A 92 9.66 -6.74 7.59
C ASN A 92 9.20 -6.78 9.06
N PRO A 93 7.95 -6.41 9.39
CA PRO A 93 7.44 -6.38 10.76
C PRO A 93 7.59 -7.71 11.51
N ILE A 94 7.47 -8.85 10.83
CA ILE A 94 7.61 -10.18 11.44
C ILE A 94 9.02 -10.43 11.98
N ALA A 95 10.04 -9.81 11.37
CA ALA A 95 11.44 -10.01 11.76
C ALA A 95 11.87 -9.14 12.95
N MET A 96 11.07 -8.14 13.33
CA MET A 96 11.39 -7.19 14.39
C MET A 96 10.93 -7.68 15.77
N THR A 97 11.63 -7.23 16.80
CA THR A 97 11.09 -7.26 18.16
C THR A 97 10.01 -6.19 18.32
N ALA A 98 9.08 -6.38 19.28
CA ALA A 98 8.02 -5.41 19.57
C ALA A 98 8.55 -3.97 19.76
N LYS A 99 9.71 -3.85 20.44
CA LYS A 99 10.33 -2.55 20.65
C LYS A 99 10.88 -1.94 19.36
N GLN A 100 11.50 -2.73 18.50
CA GLN A 100 12.01 -2.25 17.21
C GLN A 100 10.86 -1.79 16.31
N GLU A 101 9.77 -2.55 16.25
CA GLU A 101 8.60 -2.20 15.45
C GLU A 101 7.98 -0.88 15.92
N GLU A 102 7.83 -0.69 17.24
CA GLU A 102 7.33 0.58 17.79
C GLU A 102 8.30 1.75 17.54
N ASP A 103 9.61 1.55 17.74
CA ASP A 103 10.62 2.59 17.49
C ASP A 103 10.63 3.03 16.01
N VAL A 104 10.52 2.10 15.08
CA VAL A 104 10.42 2.37 13.63
C VAL A 104 9.14 3.15 13.31
N LEU A 105 8.00 2.72 13.84
CA LEU A 105 6.73 3.42 13.65
C LEU A 105 6.78 4.85 14.17
N LEU A 106 7.29 5.06 15.38
CA LEU A 106 7.40 6.39 15.99
C LEU A 106 8.33 7.32 15.22
N LYS A 107 9.46 6.79 14.70
CA LYS A 107 10.38 7.57 13.87
C LYS A 107 9.71 8.00 12.57
N SER A 108 8.95 7.12 11.93
CA SER A 108 8.19 7.44 10.72
C SER A 108 7.12 8.51 11.00
N VAL A 109 6.41 8.42 12.12
CA VAL A 109 5.43 9.43 12.55
C VAL A 109 6.08 10.80 12.77
N GLU A 110 7.24 10.84 13.43
CA GLU A 110 8.02 12.07 13.64
C GLU A 110 8.35 12.74 12.30
N LEU A 111 8.98 11.99 11.37
CA LEU A 111 9.42 12.50 10.06
C LEU A 111 8.26 12.99 9.21
N ILE A 112 7.14 12.26 9.16
CA ILE A 112 5.95 12.68 8.41
C ILE A 112 5.35 13.93 9.03
N LYS A 113 5.30 14.02 10.37
CA LYS A 113 4.80 15.21 11.05
C LYS A 113 5.66 16.44 10.77
N ASP A 114 6.98 16.28 10.74
CA ASP A 114 7.91 17.38 10.40
C ASP A 114 7.74 17.83 8.94
N LEU A 115 7.53 16.88 8.04
CA LEU A 115 7.33 17.14 6.62
C LEU A 115 5.98 17.81 6.30
N THR A 116 4.89 17.33 6.92
CA THR A 116 3.50 17.69 6.54
C THR A 116 2.82 18.64 7.53
N GLY A 117 3.40 18.84 8.71
CA GLY A 117 2.79 19.58 9.82
C GLY A 117 1.77 18.80 10.65
N LYS A 118 1.49 17.55 10.32
CA LYS A 118 0.52 16.68 11.02
C LYS A 118 0.97 15.22 11.07
N ALA A 119 0.57 14.48 12.10
CA ALA A 119 0.82 13.05 12.17
C ALA A 119 0.09 12.31 11.04
N PRO A 120 0.66 11.21 10.49
CA PRO A 120 -0.03 10.38 9.51
C PRO A 120 -1.25 9.70 10.14
N THR A 121 -2.28 9.47 9.33
CA THR A 121 -3.47 8.72 9.74
C THR A 121 -3.54 7.35 9.08
N GLY A 122 -2.70 7.09 8.10
CA GLY A 122 -2.65 5.84 7.34
C GLY A 122 -1.29 5.16 7.40
N TYR A 123 -1.34 3.84 7.32
CA TYR A 123 -0.18 2.96 7.33
C TYR A 123 -0.29 1.92 6.21
N VAL A 124 0.84 1.54 5.66
CA VAL A 124 1.05 0.33 4.86
C VAL A 124 2.24 -0.40 5.44
N ALA A 125 2.08 -1.68 5.75
CA ALA A 125 3.18 -2.49 6.22
C ALA A 125 4.12 -2.83 5.07
N PRO A 126 5.45 -2.66 5.22
CA PRO A 126 6.40 -3.22 4.28
C PRO A 126 6.12 -4.70 4.02
N TRP A 127 6.21 -5.13 2.75
CA TRP A 127 5.86 -6.49 2.31
C TRP A 127 4.39 -6.89 2.46
N TRP A 128 3.52 -5.98 2.90
CA TRP A 128 2.19 -6.31 3.40
C TRP A 128 2.22 -7.41 4.47
N GLU A 129 3.26 -7.40 5.32
CA GLU A 129 3.43 -8.35 6.41
C GLU A 129 3.15 -7.71 7.76
N PHE A 130 2.43 -8.43 8.60
CA PHE A 130 2.09 -8.00 9.96
C PHE A 130 2.72 -8.89 11.02
N SER A 131 3.25 -8.26 12.04
CA SER A 131 3.52 -8.94 13.31
C SER A 131 2.22 -9.13 14.12
N ASN A 132 2.31 -9.90 15.19
CA ASN A 132 1.14 -10.10 16.06
C ASN A 132 0.69 -8.83 16.79
N ILE A 133 1.49 -7.77 16.79
CA ILE A 133 1.24 -6.52 17.53
C ILE A 133 1.06 -5.30 16.63
N THR A 134 1.26 -5.41 15.32
CA THR A 134 1.16 -4.26 14.39
C THR A 134 -0.16 -3.52 14.59
N ASN A 135 -1.29 -4.22 14.59
CA ASN A 135 -2.61 -3.60 14.77
C ASN A 135 -2.75 -2.87 16.11
N GLU A 136 -2.19 -3.44 17.18
CA GLU A 136 -2.23 -2.83 18.53
C GLU A 136 -1.38 -1.55 18.57
N LEU A 137 -0.23 -1.55 17.88
CA LEU A 137 0.63 -0.36 17.77
C LEU A 137 -0.06 0.73 16.93
N LEU A 138 -0.67 0.40 15.81
CA LEU A 138 -1.40 1.36 15.00
C LEU A 138 -2.54 2.02 15.79
N LEU A 139 -3.33 1.24 16.50
CA LEU A 139 -4.40 1.74 17.38
C LEU A 139 -3.84 2.61 18.52
N LYS A 140 -2.77 2.17 19.17
CA LYS A 140 -2.11 2.90 20.28
C LYS A 140 -1.62 4.27 19.85
N HIS A 141 -1.12 4.38 18.61
CA HIS A 141 -0.55 5.62 18.07
C HIS A 141 -1.52 6.42 17.19
N GLY A 142 -2.80 6.06 17.20
CA GLY A 142 -3.88 6.88 16.63
C GLY A 142 -4.00 6.82 15.12
N PHE A 143 -3.53 5.75 14.48
CA PHE A 143 -3.79 5.51 13.07
C PHE A 143 -5.29 5.22 12.85
N LYS A 144 -5.82 5.73 11.74
CA LYS A 144 -7.21 5.57 11.34
C LYS A 144 -7.41 4.34 10.47
N TYR A 145 -6.46 4.10 9.57
CA TYR A 145 -6.54 3.01 8.61
C TYR A 145 -5.19 2.35 8.34
N ASP A 146 -5.29 1.12 7.88
CA ASP A 146 -4.23 0.32 7.28
C ASP A 146 -4.61 -0.08 5.86
N HIS A 147 -3.60 -0.40 5.03
CA HIS A 147 -3.76 -0.97 3.70
C HIS A 147 -2.74 -2.08 3.48
N SER A 148 -2.90 -3.19 4.18
CA SER A 148 -1.95 -4.31 4.10
C SER A 148 -2.61 -5.67 4.11
N LEU A 149 -3.83 -5.80 4.64
CA LEU A 149 -4.52 -7.07 4.79
C LEU A 149 -5.52 -7.31 3.64
N MET A 150 -5.79 -8.59 3.36
CA MET A 150 -6.51 -9.05 2.16
C MET A 150 -7.71 -9.94 2.49
N HIS A 151 -8.39 -9.68 3.62
CA HIS A 151 -9.57 -10.45 4.01
C HIS A 151 -10.76 -10.19 3.06
N ASN A 152 -10.82 -9.01 2.46
CA ASN A 152 -11.73 -8.63 1.39
C ASN A 152 -10.91 -8.04 0.25
N ASP A 153 -11.48 -7.86 -0.92
CA ASP A 153 -10.79 -7.29 -2.09
C ASP A 153 -11.26 -5.88 -2.44
N PHE A 154 -12.58 -5.59 -2.37
CA PHE A 154 -13.13 -4.30 -2.83
C PHE A 154 -14.05 -3.61 -1.82
N THR A 155 -14.11 -4.11 -0.59
CA THR A 155 -14.92 -3.51 0.47
C THR A 155 -14.08 -3.33 1.74
N PRO A 156 -13.88 -2.09 2.24
CA PRO A 156 -13.19 -1.89 3.51
C PRO A 156 -13.90 -2.57 4.67
N TYR A 157 -13.15 -2.87 5.71
CA TYR A 157 -13.65 -3.56 6.89
C TYR A 157 -12.92 -3.11 8.16
N TYR A 158 -13.44 -3.45 9.33
CA TYR A 158 -12.72 -3.21 10.59
C TYR A 158 -11.72 -4.35 10.84
N VAL A 159 -10.47 -3.97 11.14
CA VAL A 159 -9.40 -4.91 11.50
C VAL A 159 -9.73 -5.60 12.82
N ARG A 160 -9.42 -6.90 12.91
CA ARG A 160 -9.50 -7.66 14.17
C ARG A 160 -8.14 -7.79 14.83
N VAL A 161 -8.17 -7.89 16.14
CA VAL A 161 -7.02 -8.33 16.96
C VAL A 161 -7.36 -9.65 17.67
N GLY A 162 -6.36 -10.48 17.88
CA GLY A 162 -6.52 -11.75 18.58
C GLY A 162 -7.07 -12.90 17.74
N ASP A 163 -7.04 -12.80 16.41
CA ASP A 163 -7.23 -13.96 15.53
C ASP A 163 -6.18 -15.02 15.89
N SER A 164 -6.57 -16.28 15.99
CA SER A 164 -5.66 -17.37 16.30
C SER A 164 -5.90 -18.62 15.45
N TRP A 165 -4.82 -19.30 15.13
CA TRP A 165 -4.84 -20.51 14.30
C TRP A 165 -3.77 -21.50 14.73
N SER A 166 -3.92 -22.75 14.33
CA SER A 166 -2.92 -23.80 14.57
C SER A 166 -2.15 -24.08 13.29
N LYS A 167 -0.83 -23.94 13.37
CA LYS A 167 0.07 -24.32 12.28
C LYS A 167 0.12 -25.86 12.17
N ILE A 168 0.20 -26.39 10.96
CA ILE A 168 0.44 -27.80 10.71
C ILE A 168 1.83 -28.19 11.27
N ASP A 169 1.87 -29.22 12.11
CA ASP A 169 3.10 -29.79 12.65
C ASP A 169 3.03 -31.32 12.55
N TYR A 170 3.73 -31.87 11.58
CA TYR A 170 3.76 -33.31 11.34
C TYR A 170 4.52 -34.12 12.41
N SER A 171 5.16 -33.47 13.37
CA SER A 171 5.76 -34.14 14.54
C SER A 171 4.73 -34.44 15.64
N LEU A 172 3.54 -33.84 15.56
CA LEU A 172 2.44 -34.00 16.51
C LEU A 172 1.34 -34.94 15.96
N GLU A 173 0.46 -35.40 16.85
CA GLU A 173 -0.77 -36.09 16.46
C GLU A 173 -1.68 -35.12 15.66
N ALA A 174 -2.30 -35.60 14.59
CA ALA A 174 -3.13 -34.76 13.71
C ALA A 174 -4.21 -33.97 14.45
N LYS A 175 -4.82 -34.55 15.50
CA LYS A 175 -5.82 -33.88 16.37
C LYS A 175 -5.31 -32.58 17.03
N ASP A 176 -3.99 -32.43 17.20
CA ASP A 176 -3.41 -31.29 17.92
C ASP A 176 -3.31 -30.05 17.03
N TRP A 177 -3.25 -30.22 15.72
CA TRP A 177 -3.22 -29.12 14.74
C TRP A 177 -4.47 -29.04 13.84
N MET A 178 -5.33 -30.05 13.80
CA MET A 178 -6.61 -30.01 13.08
C MET A 178 -7.63 -29.14 13.85
N LYS A 179 -7.40 -27.84 13.87
CA LYS A 179 -8.26 -26.86 14.54
C LYS A 179 -8.65 -25.75 13.58
N PRO A 180 -9.90 -25.26 13.63
CA PRO A 180 -10.32 -24.12 12.81
C PRO A 180 -9.66 -22.83 13.29
N LEU A 181 -9.66 -21.81 12.42
CA LEU A 181 -9.36 -20.44 12.79
C LEU A 181 -10.36 -19.96 13.86
N ILE A 182 -9.85 -19.32 14.91
CA ILE A 182 -10.66 -18.61 15.91
C ILE A 182 -10.53 -17.11 15.61
N ARG A 183 -11.65 -16.48 15.31
CA ARG A 183 -11.69 -15.03 15.04
C ARG A 183 -11.61 -14.24 16.34
N GLY A 184 -10.78 -13.22 16.34
CA GLY A 184 -10.65 -12.25 17.41
C GLY A 184 -11.75 -11.19 17.42
N VAL A 185 -11.44 -10.02 17.92
CA VAL A 185 -12.38 -8.92 18.12
C VAL A 185 -12.09 -7.78 17.14
N GLU A 186 -13.14 -7.26 16.50
CA GLU A 186 -13.03 -6.07 15.65
C GLU A 186 -12.60 -4.84 16.45
N THR A 187 -11.76 -4.04 15.86
CA THR A 187 -11.22 -2.79 16.42
C THR A 187 -11.82 -1.57 15.71
N ASP A 188 -11.35 -0.37 16.07
CA ASP A 188 -11.72 0.87 15.38
C ASP A 188 -10.79 1.21 14.20
N LEU A 189 -9.77 0.36 13.90
CA LEU A 189 -8.89 0.51 12.77
C LEU A 189 -9.59 0.03 11.49
N VAL A 190 -9.59 0.87 10.45
CA VAL A 190 -10.16 0.53 9.15
C VAL A 190 -9.10 -0.15 8.29
N GLU A 191 -9.44 -1.28 7.70
CA GLU A 191 -8.67 -1.87 6.62
C GLU A 191 -9.23 -1.40 5.27
N ILE A 192 -8.37 -0.80 4.46
CA ILE A 192 -8.62 -0.59 3.03
C ILE A 192 -7.94 -1.76 2.32
N PRO A 193 -8.69 -2.69 1.71
CA PRO A 193 -8.11 -3.95 1.25
C PRO A 193 -6.89 -3.76 0.34
N ALA A 194 -5.79 -4.43 0.68
CA ALA A 194 -4.67 -4.63 -0.21
C ALA A 194 -4.97 -5.77 -1.20
N ASN A 195 -4.31 -5.76 -2.36
CA ASN A 195 -4.55 -6.78 -3.38
C ASN A 195 -3.30 -7.00 -4.24
N TRP A 196 -2.64 -8.15 -4.07
CA TRP A 196 -1.47 -8.53 -4.87
C TRP A 196 -1.70 -8.49 -6.39
N TYR A 197 -2.95 -8.63 -6.85
CA TYR A 197 -3.29 -8.55 -8.28
C TYR A 197 -3.50 -7.12 -8.78
N LEU A 198 -3.42 -6.12 -7.88
CA LEU A 198 -3.45 -4.68 -8.18
C LEU A 198 -2.18 -3.98 -7.67
N ASP A 199 -1.09 -4.73 -7.57
CA ASP A 199 0.26 -4.26 -7.22
C ASP A 199 1.18 -4.37 -8.46
N ASP A 200 1.93 -3.33 -8.75
CA ASP A 200 2.81 -3.26 -9.91
C ASP A 200 4.15 -3.97 -9.71
N LEU A 201 4.58 -4.14 -8.46
CA LEU A 201 5.92 -4.63 -8.14
C LEU A 201 6.11 -6.12 -8.46
N PRO A 202 5.24 -7.06 -8.02
CA PRO A 202 5.45 -8.48 -8.24
C PRO A 202 5.63 -8.87 -9.72
N PRO A 203 4.81 -8.37 -10.66
CA PRO A 203 4.93 -8.75 -12.06
C PRO A 203 6.02 -7.97 -12.82
N MET A 204 6.33 -6.73 -12.44
CA MET A 204 7.10 -5.82 -13.29
C MET A 204 8.44 -5.35 -12.71
N MET A 205 8.75 -5.70 -11.45
CA MET A 205 10.03 -5.40 -10.82
C MET A 205 11.01 -6.55 -11.01
N PHE A 206 12.12 -6.33 -11.72
CA PHE A 206 13.18 -7.33 -11.83
C PHE A 206 14.16 -7.22 -10.66
N ILE A 207 14.31 -8.31 -9.90
CA ILE A 207 15.28 -8.45 -8.81
C ILE A 207 16.09 -9.70 -9.08
N LYS A 208 17.43 -9.56 -9.22
CA LYS A 208 18.33 -10.63 -9.67
C LYS A 208 18.25 -11.91 -8.83
N LYS A 209 18.00 -11.79 -7.52
CA LYS A 209 18.00 -12.89 -6.56
C LYS A 209 16.63 -13.28 -6.04
N SER A 210 15.58 -12.54 -6.37
CA SER A 210 14.25 -12.84 -5.88
C SER A 210 13.48 -13.74 -6.83
N PRO A 211 13.04 -14.92 -6.41
CA PRO A 211 12.24 -15.81 -7.25
C PRO A 211 10.81 -15.30 -7.46
N ASN A 212 10.38 -14.28 -6.71
CA ASN A 212 9.02 -13.75 -6.75
C ASN A 212 8.87 -12.54 -7.67
N SER A 213 9.96 -12.10 -8.32
CA SER A 213 9.93 -10.93 -9.17
C SER A 213 10.38 -11.31 -10.59
N PHE A 214 9.43 -11.33 -11.51
CA PHE A 214 9.69 -11.74 -12.89
C PHE A 214 10.22 -10.57 -13.74
N GLY A 215 9.78 -9.33 -13.48
CA GLY A 215 10.33 -8.09 -14.03
C GLY A 215 10.14 -7.85 -15.51
N PHE A 216 9.77 -8.85 -16.28
CA PHE A 216 9.66 -8.80 -17.74
C PHE A 216 8.24 -9.10 -18.25
N VAL A 217 7.24 -9.01 -17.38
CA VAL A 217 5.84 -9.12 -17.80
C VAL A 217 5.44 -7.85 -18.56
N SER A 218 4.71 -8.01 -19.63
CA SER A 218 4.25 -6.89 -20.43
C SER A 218 3.32 -5.97 -19.63
N PRO A 219 3.59 -4.68 -19.51
CA PRO A 219 2.67 -3.73 -18.89
C PRO A 219 1.30 -3.69 -19.57
N HIS A 220 1.22 -4.03 -20.86
CA HIS A 220 -0.05 -4.11 -21.55
C HIS A 220 -0.95 -5.21 -20.95
N ASP A 221 -0.40 -6.38 -20.67
CA ASP A 221 -1.15 -7.51 -20.12
C ASP A 221 -1.56 -7.26 -18.67
N ILE A 222 -0.66 -6.67 -17.88
CA ILE A 222 -0.97 -6.25 -16.49
C ILE A 222 -2.05 -5.16 -16.49
N GLY A 223 -1.92 -4.16 -17.35
CA GLY A 223 -2.93 -3.10 -17.46
C GLY A 223 -4.30 -3.65 -17.88
N GLN A 224 -4.35 -4.63 -18.78
CA GLN A 224 -5.59 -5.28 -19.17
C GLN A 224 -6.19 -6.06 -17.97
N MET A 225 -5.36 -6.78 -17.22
CA MET A 225 -5.82 -7.50 -16.01
C MET A 225 -6.43 -6.53 -14.97
N TRP A 226 -5.86 -5.33 -14.80
CA TRP A 226 -6.41 -4.33 -13.89
C TRP A 226 -7.72 -3.74 -14.41
N ILE A 227 -7.81 -3.50 -15.72
CA ILE A 227 -9.05 -3.07 -16.38
C ILE A 227 -10.15 -4.12 -16.22
N ASP A 228 -9.85 -5.41 -16.45
CA ASP A 228 -10.82 -6.50 -16.31
C ASP A 228 -11.36 -6.62 -14.87
N GLN A 229 -10.49 -6.42 -13.86
CA GLN A 229 -10.91 -6.35 -12.46
C GLN A 229 -11.84 -5.16 -12.20
N PHE A 230 -11.49 -3.97 -12.71
CA PHE A 230 -12.33 -2.79 -12.58
C PHE A 230 -13.70 -2.99 -13.26
N ASP A 231 -13.74 -3.56 -14.45
CA ASP A 231 -14.98 -3.81 -15.20
C ASP A 231 -15.89 -4.80 -14.47
N TRP A 232 -15.29 -5.83 -13.85
CA TRP A 232 -16.04 -6.76 -13.00
C TRP A 232 -16.63 -6.04 -11.79
N VAL A 233 -15.83 -5.26 -11.06
CA VAL A 233 -16.27 -4.48 -9.90
C VAL A 233 -17.40 -3.52 -10.29
N TYR A 234 -17.20 -2.76 -11.36
CA TYR A 234 -18.19 -1.80 -11.83
C TYR A 234 -19.51 -2.46 -12.25
N ARG A 235 -19.45 -3.67 -12.84
CA ARG A 235 -20.65 -4.41 -13.22
C ARG A 235 -21.39 -4.98 -12.02
N GLU A 236 -20.68 -5.61 -11.07
CA GLU A 236 -21.29 -6.43 -10.03
C GLU A 236 -21.59 -5.67 -8.73
N MET A 237 -20.93 -4.55 -8.45
CA MET A 237 -21.02 -3.85 -7.17
C MET A 237 -21.65 -2.46 -7.34
N ASP A 238 -22.58 -2.09 -6.47
CA ASP A 238 -23.13 -0.73 -6.41
C ASP A 238 -22.21 0.23 -5.64
N TYR A 239 -21.49 -0.28 -4.64
CA TYR A 239 -20.46 0.43 -3.90
C TYR A 239 -19.20 -0.44 -3.83
N ALA A 240 -18.06 0.14 -4.13
CA ALA A 240 -16.75 -0.52 -4.01
C ALA A 240 -15.61 0.48 -3.84
N VAL A 241 -14.49 -0.04 -3.35
CA VAL A 241 -13.18 0.64 -3.33
C VAL A 241 -12.25 -0.12 -4.28
N PHE A 242 -11.68 0.57 -5.24
CA PHE A 242 -10.71 0.04 -6.19
C PHE A 242 -9.35 0.72 -5.95
N SER A 243 -8.56 0.12 -5.07
CA SER A 243 -7.24 0.62 -4.68
C SER A 243 -6.14 -0.08 -5.47
N MET A 244 -5.28 0.70 -6.08
CA MET A 244 -4.12 0.22 -6.85
C MET A 244 -2.84 0.64 -6.13
N THR A 245 -1.96 -0.32 -5.85
CA THR A 245 -0.66 -0.06 -5.22
C THR A 245 0.42 -0.01 -6.28
N ILE A 246 1.20 1.07 -6.27
CA ILE A 246 2.25 1.31 -7.26
C ILE A 246 3.53 1.83 -6.61
N HIS A 247 4.64 1.57 -7.26
CA HIS A 247 5.97 1.96 -6.80
C HIS A 247 6.65 2.85 -7.84
N PRO A 248 7.28 3.98 -7.48
CA PRO A 248 8.02 4.81 -8.43
C PRO A 248 9.13 4.05 -9.15
N ASP A 249 9.68 3.01 -8.52
CA ASP A 249 10.66 2.08 -9.08
C ASP A 249 10.19 1.42 -10.37
N VAL A 250 8.89 1.11 -10.44
CA VAL A 250 8.22 0.37 -11.51
C VAL A 250 7.32 1.29 -12.33
N SER A 251 6.34 1.91 -11.69
CA SER A 251 5.28 2.67 -12.38
C SER A 251 5.76 3.95 -13.06
N ALA A 252 6.92 4.46 -12.65
CA ALA A 252 7.53 5.59 -13.34
C ALA A 252 8.36 5.22 -14.59
N ARG A 253 8.45 3.92 -14.96
CA ARG A 253 9.07 3.50 -16.22
C ARG A 253 8.16 3.89 -17.38
N ALA A 254 8.78 4.29 -18.50
CA ALA A 254 8.05 4.89 -19.62
C ALA A 254 6.89 4.01 -20.13
N GLN A 255 7.11 2.71 -20.28
CA GLN A 255 6.10 1.76 -20.73
C GLN A 255 4.97 1.53 -19.69
N VAL A 256 5.27 1.67 -18.40
CA VAL A 256 4.29 1.51 -17.33
C VAL A 256 3.46 2.78 -17.15
N LEU A 257 4.05 3.96 -17.34
CA LEU A 257 3.29 5.22 -17.40
C LEU A 257 2.20 5.18 -18.50
N LEU A 258 2.51 4.62 -19.68
CA LEU A 258 1.51 4.43 -20.74
C LEU A 258 0.41 3.45 -20.34
N MET A 259 0.71 2.45 -19.53
CA MET A 259 -0.29 1.54 -18.96
C MET A 259 -1.25 2.32 -18.04
N HIS A 260 -0.71 3.12 -17.12
CA HIS A 260 -1.53 3.93 -16.19
C HIS A 260 -2.41 4.94 -16.93
N GLU A 261 -1.90 5.61 -17.96
CA GLU A 261 -2.72 6.50 -18.78
C GLU A 261 -3.95 5.77 -19.35
N LYS A 262 -3.78 4.56 -19.88
CA LYS A 262 -4.90 3.76 -20.42
C LYS A 262 -5.90 3.34 -19.32
N ILE A 263 -5.40 2.92 -18.16
CA ILE A 263 -6.25 2.55 -17.01
C ILE A 263 -7.08 3.75 -16.55
N ILE A 264 -6.44 4.90 -16.33
CA ILE A 264 -7.11 6.13 -15.90
C ILE A 264 -8.16 6.56 -16.93
N GLU A 265 -7.80 6.57 -18.21
CA GLU A 265 -8.72 6.94 -19.30
C GLU A 265 -9.89 5.96 -19.43
N HIS A 266 -9.67 4.66 -19.15
CA HIS A 266 -10.73 3.68 -19.13
C HIS A 266 -11.69 3.93 -17.96
N ILE A 267 -11.18 4.04 -16.75
CA ILE A 267 -11.96 4.26 -15.52
C ILE A 267 -12.79 5.56 -15.63
N ASN A 268 -12.19 6.62 -16.18
CA ASN A 268 -12.85 7.92 -16.32
C ASN A 268 -14.06 7.94 -17.31
N LYS A 269 -14.27 6.87 -18.07
CA LYS A 269 -15.46 6.74 -18.93
C LYS A 269 -16.72 6.29 -18.16
N HIS A 270 -16.57 5.88 -16.91
CA HIS A 270 -17.63 5.29 -16.13
C HIS A 270 -18.27 6.32 -15.20
N GLU A 271 -19.60 6.37 -15.15
CA GLU A 271 -20.35 7.24 -14.24
C GLU A 271 -20.29 6.71 -12.80
N GLY A 272 -20.35 7.60 -11.81
CA GLY A 272 -20.30 7.21 -10.40
C GLY A 272 -18.92 6.83 -9.87
N VAL A 273 -17.87 7.03 -10.67
CA VAL A 273 -16.47 6.86 -10.23
C VAL A 273 -15.95 8.15 -9.63
N ARG A 274 -15.21 8.03 -8.53
CA ARG A 274 -14.56 9.16 -7.86
C ARG A 274 -13.15 8.79 -7.44
N TRP A 275 -12.16 9.55 -7.91
CA TRP A 275 -10.77 9.44 -7.44
C TRP A 275 -10.63 10.11 -6.08
N VAL A 276 -10.02 9.39 -5.14
CA VAL A 276 -9.93 9.80 -3.73
C VAL A 276 -8.59 9.42 -3.12
N THR A 277 -8.26 10.00 -1.97
CA THR A 277 -7.17 9.52 -1.12
C THR A 277 -7.64 8.35 -0.24
N PHE A 278 -6.71 7.60 0.35
CA PHE A 278 -7.06 6.53 1.28
C PHE A 278 -7.70 7.07 2.57
N ASN A 279 -7.28 8.25 3.01
CA ASN A 279 -7.96 8.88 4.14
C ASN A 279 -9.44 9.19 3.86
N GLU A 280 -9.77 9.61 2.64
CA GLU A 280 -11.17 9.84 2.23
C GLU A 280 -11.95 8.52 2.16
N ILE A 281 -11.33 7.42 1.74
CA ILE A 281 -11.94 6.07 1.78
C ILE A 281 -12.26 5.68 3.23
N ALA A 282 -11.29 5.84 4.14
CA ALA A 282 -11.49 5.53 5.55
C ALA A 282 -12.62 6.37 6.17
N ASP A 283 -12.66 7.67 5.88
CA ASP A 283 -13.72 8.57 6.36
C ASP A 283 -15.11 8.18 5.79
N ASP A 284 -15.19 7.82 4.51
CA ASP A 284 -16.44 7.34 3.90
C ASP A 284 -16.91 6.03 4.53
N PHE A 285 -15.99 5.07 4.75
CA PHE A 285 -16.31 3.81 5.41
C PHE A 285 -16.82 4.01 6.84
N LEU A 286 -16.13 4.81 7.64
CA LEU A 286 -16.54 5.13 9.03
C LEU A 286 -17.92 5.78 9.09
N LYS A 287 -18.23 6.65 8.14
CA LYS A 287 -19.53 7.30 8.05
C LYS A 287 -20.65 6.32 7.69
N ARG A 288 -20.37 5.36 6.80
CA ARG A 288 -21.36 4.34 6.37
C ARG A 288 -21.57 3.25 7.42
N ASN A 289 -20.55 2.92 8.17
CA ASN A 289 -20.50 1.79 9.09
C ASN A 289 -20.14 2.22 10.51
N PRO A 290 -20.91 3.14 11.15
CA PRO A 290 -20.58 3.61 12.49
C PRO A 290 -20.66 2.44 13.48
N ARG A 291 -19.60 2.24 14.27
CA ARG A 291 -19.63 1.25 15.35
C ARG A 291 -20.51 1.74 16.50
N LYS A 292 -21.37 0.86 17.00
CA LYS A 292 -22.09 1.13 18.25
C LYS A 292 -21.06 1.06 19.39
N LYS A 293 -20.88 2.20 20.06
CA LYS A 293 -20.07 2.26 21.30
C LYS A 293 -20.75 1.51 22.42
#